data_a59e47ad4480e1eddc83a9d8ce71ce64
#
_entry.id   a59e47ad4480e1eddc83a9d8ce71ce64
#
_cell.length_a   1.000
_cell.length_b   1.000
_cell.length_c   1.000
_cell.angle_alpha   90.00
_cell.angle_beta   90.00
_cell.angle_gamma   90.00
#
_symmetry.space_group_name_H-M   'P 1'
#
loop_
_entity.id
_entity.type
_entity.pdbx_description
1 polymer ?
#
loop_
_entity_poly.entity_id
_entity_poly.type
_entity_poly.pdbx_seq_one_letter_code
_entity_poly.pdbx_strand_id
1 'polypeptide(L)'
;MYNLFGDDMFSVEYKNGNAYVLCPDGLDLPHTLDCGQAFRWEENGNGIWRGAACGKYLELEKAADGTVIFYNTSPADFNGVWRKYFDLDRDYGKINEIFSENETLKKAAEYSYGIRILNQNPWETLCSFIISQNNNIKRIKGIISRLFLD
;
A
#
# COMPACT_ATOMS: atom_id res chain seq x y z
N MET A 1 -25.25 17.99 -0.27
CA MET A 1 -23.90 17.43 -0.21
C MET A 1 -24.05 16.01 -0.76
N TYR A 2 -23.67 15.81 -2.03
CA TYR A 2 -23.82 14.52 -2.69
C TYR A 2 -22.80 13.56 -2.07
N ASN A 3 -23.25 12.36 -1.68
CA ASN A 3 -22.41 11.29 -1.22
C ASN A 3 -21.56 10.83 -2.44
N LEU A 4 -20.32 11.29 -2.52
CA LEU A 4 -19.42 11.04 -3.66
C LEU A 4 -18.95 9.58 -3.73
N PHE A 5 -19.23 8.78 -2.70
CA PHE A 5 -18.60 7.47 -2.56
C PHE A 5 -19.60 6.30 -2.67
N GLY A 6 -20.93 6.49 -2.69
CA GLY A 6 -21.86 5.35 -2.72
C GLY A 6 -21.42 4.24 -1.75
N ASP A 7 -21.45 2.96 -2.17
CA ASP A 7 -20.90 1.82 -1.44
C ASP A 7 -19.40 1.54 -1.78
N ASP A 8 -18.72 2.43 -2.52
CA ASP A 8 -17.34 2.22 -2.95
C ASP A 8 -16.34 2.61 -1.83
N MET A 9 -15.41 1.70 -1.53
CA MET A 9 -14.35 1.86 -0.52
C MET A 9 -13.28 2.87 -0.96
N PHE A 10 -13.28 3.34 -2.20
CA PHE A 10 -12.37 4.35 -2.74
C PHE A 10 -12.96 4.98 -4.00
N SER A 11 -12.44 6.13 -4.40
CA SER A 11 -12.66 6.69 -5.73
C SER A 11 -11.37 6.67 -6.55
N VAL A 12 -11.49 6.53 -7.87
CA VAL A 12 -10.35 6.62 -8.78
C VAL A 12 -10.67 7.50 -9.99
N GLU A 13 -9.77 8.43 -10.29
CA GLU A 13 -9.81 9.25 -11.51
C GLU A 13 -8.55 8.95 -12.34
N TYR A 14 -8.73 8.79 -13.66
CA TYR A 14 -7.61 8.57 -14.58
C TYR A 14 -7.34 9.84 -15.38
N LYS A 15 -6.12 10.37 -15.28
CA LYS A 15 -5.73 11.61 -15.93
C LYS A 15 -4.25 11.61 -16.27
N ASN A 16 -3.90 12.04 -17.48
CA ASN A 16 -2.50 12.15 -17.95
C ASN A 16 -1.68 10.86 -17.78
N GLY A 17 -2.30 9.68 -17.95
CA GLY A 17 -1.63 8.39 -17.80
C GLY A 17 -1.44 7.92 -16.36
N ASN A 18 -1.99 8.63 -15.38
CA ASN A 18 -1.91 8.30 -13.95
C ASN A 18 -3.29 7.93 -13.39
N ALA A 19 -3.31 7.16 -12.31
CA ALA A 19 -4.51 6.93 -11.51
C ALA A 19 -4.42 7.72 -10.20
N TYR A 20 -5.45 8.50 -9.91
CA TYR A 20 -5.60 9.31 -8.69
C TYR A 20 -6.60 8.62 -7.78
N VAL A 21 -6.15 8.12 -6.66
CA VAL A 21 -6.92 7.25 -5.77
C VAL A 21 -7.15 7.96 -4.43
N LEU A 22 -8.41 8.09 -4.04
CA LEU A 22 -8.79 8.62 -2.74
C LEU A 22 -9.54 7.54 -1.95
N CYS A 23 -8.98 7.14 -0.82
CA CYS A 23 -9.60 6.21 0.12
C CYS A 23 -10.12 7.01 1.32
N PRO A 24 -11.44 6.95 1.64
CA PRO A 24 -12.01 7.60 2.82
C PRO A 24 -11.32 7.17 4.12
N ASP A 25 -10.96 5.89 4.23
CA ASP A 25 -10.25 5.31 5.39
C ASP A 25 -8.73 5.53 5.34
N GLY A 26 -8.28 6.38 4.43
CA GLY A 26 -6.88 6.66 4.20
C GLY A 26 -6.13 5.56 3.44
N LEU A 27 -4.98 5.94 2.91
CA LEU A 27 -3.92 5.04 2.45
C LEU A 27 -2.60 5.68 2.90
N ASP A 28 -1.97 5.08 3.90
CA ASP A 28 -0.70 5.57 4.43
C ASP A 28 0.45 4.76 3.82
N LEU A 29 1.29 5.43 3.02
CA LEU A 29 2.35 4.77 2.28
C LEU A 29 3.49 4.29 3.18
N PRO A 30 4.03 5.09 4.12
CA PRO A 30 5.05 4.63 5.06
C PRO A 30 4.61 3.41 5.86
N HIS A 31 3.46 3.47 6.52
CA HIS A 31 2.96 2.35 7.33
C HIS A 31 2.59 1.13 6.47
N THR A 32 2.24 1.32 5.19
CA THR A 32 1.90 0.21 4.30
C THR A 32 3.14 -0.43 3.67
N LEU A 33 4.12 0.37 3.24
CA LEU A 33 5.22 -0.08 2.39
C LEU A 33 6.53 -0.35 3.14
N ASP A 34 6.71 0.24 4.35
CA ASP A 34 7.95 0.12 5.13
C ASP A 34 7.76 -0.46 6.55
N CYS A 35 6.64 -1.11 6.81
CA CYS A 35 6.38 -1.77 8.09
C CYS A 35 6.92 -3.21 8.19
N GLY A 36 7.61 -3.71 7.16
CA GLY A 36 8.17 -5.06 7.13
C GLY A 36 7.27 -6.13 6.52
N GLN A 37 6.14 -5.77 5.90
CA GLN A 37 5.33 -6.72 5.13
C GLN A 37 5.81 -6.88 3.67
N ALA A 38 6.51 -5.87 3.12
CA ALA A 38 7.10 -5.90 1.79
C ALA A 38 8.49 -5.28 1.82
N PHE A 39 9.41 -5.74 0.95
CA PHE A 39 10.82 -5.32 1.00
C PHE A 39 11.36 -4.75 -0.33
N ARG A 40 10.50 -4.62 -1.33
CA ARG A 40 10.85 -4.10 -2.67
C ARG A 40 10.31 -2.69 -2.91
N TRP A 41 10.03 -1.96 -1.84
CA TRP A 41 9.58 -0.58 -1.86
C TRP A 41 10.61 0.32 -1.20
N GLU A 42 10.87 1.46 -1.85
CA GLU A 42 11.80 2.47 -1.36
C GLU A 42 11.21 3.87 -1.57
N GLU A 43 11.40 4.74 -0.59
CA GLU A 43 11.07 6.16 -0.68
C GLU A 43 12.31 6.92 -1.14
N ASN A 44 12.17 7.85 -2.10
CA ASN A 44 13.28 8.55 -2.74
C ASN A 44 13.77 9.82 -2.02
N GLY A 45 13.30 10.09 -0.80
CA GLY A 45 13.62 11.30 -0.02
C GLY A 45 12.74 12.51 -0.34
N ASN A 46 11.81 12.41 -1.31
CA ASN A 46 10.89 13.47 -1.71
C ASN A 46 9.40 13.06 -1.57
N GLY A 47 9.10 12.01 -0.81
CA GLY A 47 7.75 11.51 -0.62
C GLY A 47 7.26 10.57 -1.73
N ILE A 48 8.07 10.33 -2.77
CA ILE A 48 7.72 9.40 -3.85
C ILE A 48 8.24 8.01 -3.50
N TRP A 49 7.34 7.06 -3.44
CA TRP A 49 7.61 5.64 -3.26
C TRP A 49 7.73 4.96 -4.60
N ARG A 50 8.68 4.07 -4.73
CA ARG A 50 8.88 3.26 -5.93
C ARG A 50 9.14 1.82 -5.56
N GLY A 51 8.65 0.91 -6.38
CA GLY A 51 8.84 -0.50 -6.14
C GLY A 51 8.32 -1.39 -7.25
N ALA A 52 8.52 -2.69 -7.07
CA ALA A 52 8.02 -3.70 -7.99
C ALA A 52 7.23 -4.77 -7.23
N ALA A 53 6.06 -5.09 -7.75
CA ALA A 53 5.21 -6.16 -7.24
C ALA A 53 4.39 -6.78 -8.39
N CYS A 54 4.09 -8.06 -8.29
CA CYS A 54 3.29 -8.78 -9.30
C CYS A 54 3.82 -8.64 -10.73
N GLY A 55 5.15 -8.56 -10.90
CA GLY A 55 5.80 -8.37 -12.19
C GLY A 55 5.67 -6.98 -12.81
N LYS A 56 5.24 -5.98 -12.06
CA LYS A 56 5.10 -4.58 -12.51
C LYS A 56 5.86 -3.62 -11.61
N TYR A 57 6.38 -2.56 -12.22
CA TYR A 57 6.96 -1.41 -11.51
C TYR A 57 5.89 -0.35 -11.27
N LEU A 58 5.97 0.33 -10.14
CA LEU A 58 5.10 1.44 -9.79
C LEU A 58 5.87 2.52 -9.05
N GLU A 59 5.55 3.77 -9.37
CA GLU A 59 5.85 4.95 -8.55
C GLU A 59 4.53 5.53 -8.04
N LEU A 60 4.54 5.94 -6.77
CA LEU A 60 3.37 6.54 -6.14
C LEU A 60 3.75 7.57 -5.08
N GLU A 61 2.91 8.56 -4.90
CA GLU A 61 3.03 9.55 -3.84
C GLU A 61 1.68 9.90 -3.25
N LYS A 62 1.69 10.41 -2.02
CA LYS A 62 0.49 10.92 -1.37
C LYS A 62 0.47 12.44 -1.43
N ALA A 63 -0.52 13.00 -2.09
CA ALA A 63 -0.76 14.45 -2.16
C ALA A 63 -1.30 15.00 -0.83
N ALA A 64 -1.23 16.31 -0.66
CA ALA A 64 -1.65 16.99 0.57
C ALA A 64 -3.14 16.84 0.89
N ASP A 65 -3.98 16.58 -0.10
CA ASP A 65 -5.42 16.34 0.05
C ASP A 65 -5.76 14.87 0.41
N GLY A 66 -4.74 14.02 0.57
CA GLY A 66 -4.89 12.60 0.88
C GLY A 66 -5.00 11.69 -0.36
N THR A 67 -5.10 12.25 -1.56
CA THR A 67 -5.09 11.48 -2.81
C THR A 67 -3.74 10.79 -3.01
N VAL A 68 -3.76 9.52 -3.37
CA VAL A 68 -2.54 8.79 -3.77
C VAL A 68 -2.49 8.70 -5.29
N ILE A 69 -1.39 9.19 -5.87
CA ILE A 69 -1.15 9.22 -7.30
C ILE A 69 -0.33 7.99 -7.67
N PHE A 70 -0.86 7.15 -8.54
CA PHE A 70 -0.20 6.00 -9.13
C PHE A 70 0.31 6.42 -10.52
N TYR A 71 1.60 6.68 -10.63
CA TYR A 71 2.20 7.15 -11.86
C TYR A 71 2.23 6.09 -12.95
N ASN A 72 2.07 6.51 -14.20
CA ASN A 72 2.11 5.66 -15.41
C ASN A 72 1.23 4.40 -15.28
N THR A 73 0.05 4.55 -14.68
CA THR A 73 -0.86 3.44 -14.37
C THR A 73 -2.13 3.53 -15.20
N SER A 74 -2.28 2.59 -16.14
CA SER A 74 -3.50 2.46 -16.93
C SER A 74 -4.68 1.93 -16.10
N PRO A 75 -5.95 2.16 -16.52
CA PRO A 75 -7.11 1.54 -15.88
C PRO A 75 -7.03 0.01 -15.81
N ALA A 76 -6.44 -0.63 -16.83
CA ALA A 76 -6.25 -2.08 -16.85
C ALA A 76 -5.23 -2.54 -15.80
N ASP A 77 -4.11 -1.84 -15.65
CA ASP A 77 -3.10 -2.15 -14.64
C ASP A 77 -3.60 -1.87 -13.23
N PHE A 78 -4.30 -0.76 -13.04
CA PHE A 78 -4.89 -0.45 -11.74
C PHE A 78 -5.88 -1.52 -11.30
N ASN A 79 -6.89 -1.83 -12.11
CA ASN A 79 -7.92 -2.80 -11.76
C ASN A 79 -7.41 -4.25 -11.73
N GLY A 80 -6.45 -4.60 -12.61
CA GLY A 80 -5.91 -5.95 -12.71
C GLY A 80 -4.88 -6.28 -11.63
N VAL A 81 -4.14 -5.28 -11.12
CA VAL A 81 -3.02 -5.51 -10.21
C VAL A 81 -3.13 -4.66 -8.95
N TRP A 82 -3.08 -3.33 -9.05
CA TRP A 82 -2.84 -2.46 -7.90
C TRP A 82 -4.01 -2.39 -6.93
N ARG A 83 -5.25 -2.38 -7.43
CA ARG A 83 -6.47 -2.42 -6.62
C ARG A 83 -6.47 -3.60 -5.65
N LYS A 84 -6.12 -4.78 -6.16
CA LYS A 84 -6.01 -6.00 -5.35
C LYS A 84 -4.78 -5.98 -4.46
N TYR A 85 -3.62 -5.56 -5.00
CA TYR A 85 -2.36 -5.54 -4.25
C TYR A 85 -2.46 -4.68 -2.99
N PHE A 86 -3.06 -3.49 -3.08
CA PHE A 86 -3.26 -2.57 -1.97
C PHE A 86 -4.53 -2.84 -1.14
N ASP A 87 -5.25 -3.92 -1.41
CA ASP A 87 -6.49 -4.33 -0.70
C ASP A 87 -7.52 -3.19 -0.61
N LEU A 88 -7.73 -2.47 -1.73
CA LEU A 88 -8.55 -1.25 -1.74
C LEU A 88 -10.05 -1.52 -1.59
N ASP A 89 -10.51 -2.73 -1.84
CA ASP A 89 -11.92 -3.14 -1.73
C ASP A 89 -12.35 -3.49 -0.30
N ARG A 90 -11.42 -3.54 0.65
CA ARG A 90 -11.70 -3.87 2.04
C ARG A 90 -12.12 -2.61 2.81
N ASP A 91 -13.19 -2.74 3.57
CA ASP A 91 -13.69 -1.72 4.47
C ASP A 91 -12.84 -1.68 5.77
N TYR A 92 -11.79 -0.87 5.72
CA TYR A 92 -10.93 -0.63 6.88
C TYR A 92 -11.59 0.26 7.93
N GLY A 93 -12.60 1.06 7.54
CA GLY A 93 -13.39 1.86 8.46
C GLY A 93 -14.12 0.97 9.46
N LYS A 94 -14.82 -0.07 8.99
CA LYS A 94 -15.46 -1.05 9.87
C LYS A 94 -14.49 -1.80 10.79
N ILE A 95 -13.29 -2.11 10.29
CA ILE A 95 -12.26 -2.74 11.12
C ILE A 95 -11.84 -1.79 12.25
N ASN A 96 -11.63 -0.51 11.94
CA ASN A 96 -11.28 0.51 12.92
C ASN A 96 -12.41 0.77 13.94
N GLU A 97 -13.68 0.70 13.51
CA GLU A 97 -14.83 0.76 14.42
C GLU A 97 -14.80 -0.36 15.47
N ILE A 98 -14.55 -1.61 15.03
CA ILE A 98 -14.41 -2.77 15.95
C ILE A 98 -13.25 -2.56 16.91
N PHE A 99 -12.09 -2.06 16.43
CA PHE A 99 -10.93 -1.77 17.29
C PHE A 99 -11.20 -0.66 18.29
N SER A 100 -12.13 0.26 18.00
CA SER A 100 -12.48 1.37 18.89
C SER A 100 -13.15 0.92 20.19
N GLU A 101 -13.67 -0.30 20.25
CA GLU A 101 -14.29 -0.89 21.46
C GLU A 101 -13.25 -1.25 22.54
N ASN A 102 -11.98 -1.36 22.16
CA ASN A 102 -10.89 -1.65 23.09
C ASN A 102 -9.85 -0.51 23.08
N GLU A 103 -9.59 0.07 24.25
CA GLU A 103 -8.72 1.26 24.38
C GLU A 103 -7.30 1.07 23.82
N THR A 104 -6.74 -0.13 23.96
CA THR A 104 -5.39 -0.45 23.44
C THR A 104 -5.41 -0.59 21.93
N LEU A 105 -6.41 -1.30 21.40
CA LEU A 105 -6.56 -1.47 19.93
C LEU A 105 -6.91 -0.16 19.26
N LYS A 106 -7.73 0.69 19.88
CA LYS A 106 -8.05 2.04 19.40
C LYS A 106 -6.78 2.88 19.20
N LYS A 107 -5.92 2.95 20.23
CA LYS A 107 -4.65 3.69 20.12
C LYS A 107 -3.73 3.13 19.02
N ALA A 108 -3.68 1.82 18.86
CA ALA A 108 -2.91 1.20 17.79
C ALA A 108 -3.47 1.53 16.42
N ALA A 109 -4.79 1.49 16.24
CA ALA A 109 -5.45 1.84 14.98
C ALA A 109 -5.31 3.32 14.64
N GLU A 110 -5.37 4.23 15.63
CA GLU A 110 -5.12 5.66 15.44
C GLU A 110 -3.67 5.93 15.01
N TYR A 111 -2.70 5.24 15.60
CA TYR A 111 -1.28 5.35 15.23
C TYR A 111 -1.01 4.87 13.79
N SER A 112 -1.63 3.78 13.38
CA SER A 112 -1.44 3.15 12.06
C SER A 112 -2.57 3.44 11.08
N TYR A 113 -3.29 4.55 11.26
CA TYR A 113 -4.41 4.90 10.40
C TYR A 113 -4.01 4.95 8.92
N GLY A 114 -4.78 4.28 8.09
CA GLY A 114 -4.52 4.18 6.65
C GLY A 114 -3.55 3.06 6.24
N ILE A 115 -3.09 2.23 7.18
CA ILE A 115 -2.33 1.02 6.82
C ILE A 115 -3.20 0.06 6.00
N ARG A 116 -2.59 -0.59 5.00
CA ARG A 116 -3.23 -1.64 4.19
C ARG A 116 -2.44 -2.93 4.27
N ILE A 117 -3.14 -4.06 4.25
CA ILE A 117 -2.50 -5.37 4.17
C ILE A 117 -2.28 -5.71 2.69
N LEU A 118 -1.02 -5.80 2.28
CA LEU A 118 -0.65 -6.04 0.89
C LEU A 118 -0.93 -7.49 0.46
N ASN A 119 -1.68 -7.66 -0.63
CA ASN A 119 -1.90 -8.97 -1.26
C ASN A 119 -0.72 -9.31 -2.18
N GLN A 120 0.36 -9.78 -1.60
CA GLN A 120 1.61 -10.09 -2.28
C GLN A 120 1.58 -11.46 -2.97
N ASN A 121 2.53 -11.69 -3.88
CA ASN A 121 2.75 -13.01 -4.47
C ASN A 121 3.16 -14.01 -3.37
N PRO A 122 2.48 -15.17 -3.21
CA PRO A 122 2.76 -16.13 -2.14
C PRO A 122 4.21 -16.65 -2.13
N TRP A 123 4.81 -16.86 -3.30
CA TRP A 123 6.19 -17.33 -3.40
C TRP A 123 7.19 -16.24 -2.96
N GLU A 124 7.00 -15.00 -3.42
CA GLU A 124 7.82 -13.87 -2.99
C GLU A 124 7.71 -13.65 -1.47
N THR A 125 6.50 -13.73 -0.94
CA THR A 125 6.25 -13.61 0.50
C THR A 125 6.96 -14.72 1.28
N LEU A 126 6.89 -15.97 0.84
CA LEU A 126 7.57 -17.09 1.49
C LEU A 126 9.09 -16.91 1.48
N CYS A 127 9.68 -16.54 0.34
CA CYS A 127 11.11 -16.27 0.24
C CYS A 127 11.53 -15.12 1.17
N SER A 128 10.78 -14.03 1.18
CA SER A 128 11.03 -12.87 2.04
C SER A 128 10.91 -13.24 3.52
N PHE A 129 9.93 -14.05 3.89
CA PHE A 129 9.76 -14.56 5.24
C PHE A 129 10.96 -15.41 5.68
N ILE A 130 11.45 -16.31 4.84
CA ILE A 130 12.65 -17.12 5.15
C ILE A 130 13.88 -16.21 5.35
N ILE A 131 14.08 -15.23 4.47
CA ILE A 131 15.20 -14.28 4.55
C ILE A 131 15.07 -13.40 5.80
N SER A 132 13.86 -13.10 6.25
CA SER A 132 13.62 -12.23 7.40
C SER A 132 13.95 -12.90 8.75
N GLN A 133 14.09 -14.22 8.79
CA GLN A 133 14.37 -14.94 10.05
C GLN A 133 15.69 -14.47 10.67
N ASN A 134 15.62 -14.02 11.94
CA ASN A 134 16.76 -13.49 12.70
C ASN A 134 17.56 -12.42 11.93
N ASN A 135 16.85 -11.49 11.29
CA ASN A 135 17.44 -10.47 10.40
C ASN A 135 16.78 -9.10 10.64
N ASN A 136 17.36 -8.02 10.14
CA ASN A 136 16.78 -6.67 10.21
C ASN A 136 16.36 -6.18 8.81
N ILE A 137 15.42 -5.22 8.77
CA ILE A 137 14.81 -4.72 7.53
C ILE A 137 15.86 -4.26 6.51
N LYS A 138 16.87 -3.50 6.92
CA LYS A 138 17.92 -2.99 6.02
C LYS A 138 18.69 -4.12 5.34
N ARG A 139 19.04 -5.16 6.10
CA ARG A 139 19.77 -6.32 5.56
C ARG A 139 18.87 -7.18 4.69
N ILE A 140 17.59 -7.36 5.07
CA ILE A 140 16.59 -8.07 4.27
C ILE A 140 16.43 -7.38 2.89
N LYS A 141 16.17 -6.06 2.87
CA LYS A 141 16.09 -5.27 1.63
C LYS A 141 17.34 -5.44 0.77
N GLY A 142 18.54 -5.39 1.37
CA GLY A 142 19.80 -5.59 0.66
C GLY A 142 20.01 -7.01 0.10
N ILE A 143 19.48 -8.05 0.74
CA ILE A 143 19.51 -9.43 0.21
C ILE A 143 18.52 -9.55 -0.95
N ILE A 144 17.30 -9.08 -0.75
CA ILE A 144 16.22 -9.17 -1.75
C ILE A 144 16.58 -8.39 -3.02
N SER A 145 17.16 -7.19 -2.89
CA SER A 145 17.60 -6.41 -4.05
C SER A 145 18.65 -7.14 -4.90
N ARG A 146 19.55 -7.92 -4.28
CA ARG A 146 20.53 -8.73 -5.01
C ARG A 146 19.96 -9.99 -5.66
N LEU A 147 18.87 -10.52 -5.13
CA LEU A 147 18.21 -11.70 -5.70
C LEU A 147 17.33 -11.37 -6.92
N PHE A 148 16.86 -10.14 -7.02
CA PHE A 148 15.93 -9.69 -8.05
C PHE A 148 16.53 -8.56 -8.92
N LEU A 149 17.85 -8.59 -9.12
CA LEU A 149 18.58 -7.62 -9.96
C LEU A 149 18.44 -7.87 -11.47
N ASP A 150 17.61 -8.81 -11.91
CA ASP A 150 17.34 -9.13 -13.32
C ASP A 150 15.98 -8.60 -13.79
#